data_2e6d0c9623985dca2949f0c64e91654a
#
_entry.id   2e6d0c9623985dca2949f0c64e91654a
#
_cell.length_a   1.000
_cell.length_b   1.000
_cell.length_c   1.000
_cell.angle_alpha   90.00
_cell.angle_beta   90.00
_cell.angle_gamma   90.00
#
_symmetry.space_group_name_H-M   'P 1'
#
loop_
_entity.id
_entity.type
_entity.pdbx_description
1 polymer ?
#
loop_
_entity_poly.entity_id
_entity_poly.type
_entity_poly.pdbx_seq_one_letter_code
_entity_poly.pdbx_strand_id
1 'polypeptide(L)'
;MKKASIFLAVLMAFAVLLAGCGAGGSSTASGEKEKIVIGYFPNINHVPAMVAKDKGYFEQQLGDGTTIEYKTFAEGGSFMTALKTGEIDAGLVGPGPAMNNYSTGADVKIIAGASTGGTVVLARKGVKIDSVEDFAGKTFITPGVGCTHDVQYETYLEAEGITSQRIGGTMKHLTGQPAQYAAMLKAGKVDIAVAPEPWAAVIEKETGAEVVIGWNEVSFGETLPASVMVTSGKMIEEQPETVQKIIDAHKDAVKFINENPAEAQAITINDIKETTGQELEKDVVELAWERIGFTHEVDAQAIQDFSDSSYTLKFLKDKPDFKTLIDDSFLKN
;
A
#
# COMPACT_ATOMS: atom_id res chain seq x y z
N MET A 1 -76.92 -15.84 7.18
CA MET A 1 -76.07 -16.97 6.75
C MET A 1 -75.49 -16.86 5.32
N LYS A 2 -75.60 -15.70 4.64
CA LYS A 2 -75.03 -15.52 3.25
C LYS A 2 -73.71 -14.72 3.17
N LYS A 3 -73.11 -14.25 4.29
CA LYS A 3 -71.85 -13.48 4.31
C LYS A 3 -70.65 -14.32 4.71
N ALA A 4 -70.79 -15.51 5.23
CA ALA A 4 -69.71 -16.41 5.62
C ALA A 4 -69.09 -17.23 4.46
N SER A 5 -69.91 -17.49 3.40
CA SER A 5 -69.47 -18.33 2.26
C SER A 5 -68.58 -17.57 1.24
N ILE A 6 -68.62 -16.23 1.23
CA ILE A 6 -67.81 -15.44 0.29
C ILE A 6 -66.37 -15.28 0.82
N PHE A 7 -66.20 -15.29 2.14
CA PHE A 7 -64.87 -15.17 2.75
C PHE A 7 -64.04 -16.45 2.60
N LEU A 8 -64.65 -17.60 2.51
CA LEU A 8 -63.95 -18.89 2.36
C LEU A 8 -63.51 -19.13 0.91
N ALA A 9 -64.20 -18.58 -0.08
CA ALA A 9 -63.85 -18.72 -1.49
C ALA A 9 -62.70 -17.82 -1.90
N VAL A 10 -62.50 -16.68 -1.23
CA VAL A 10 -61.35 -15.76 -1.48
C VAL A 10 -60.07 -16.29 -0.84
N LEU A 11 -60.14 -17.02 0.28
CA LEU A 11 -59.00 -17.63 0.92
C LEU A 11 -58.45 -18.85 0.14
N MET A 12 -59.28 -19.58 -0.59
CA MET A 12 -58.85 -20.72 -1.43
C MET A 12 -58.21 -20.28 -2.76
N ALA A 13 -58.58 -19.12 -3.28
CA ALA A 13 -57.97 -18.59 -4.51
C ALA A 13 -56.55 -18.03 -4.30
N PHE A 14 -56.17 -17.66 -3.07
CA PHE A 14 -54.83 -17.16 -2.73
C PHE A 14 -53.81 -18.28 -2.42
N ALA A 15 -54.27 -19.49 -2.14
CA ALA A 15 -53.43 -20.64 -1.80
C ALA A 15 -52.86 -21.39 -3.03
N VAL A 16 -53.35 -21.13 -4.25
CA VAL A 16 -52.90 -21.82 -5.47
C VAL A 16 -51.79 -21.04 -6.23
N LEU A 17 -51.49 -19.80 -5.83
CA LEU A 17 -50.43 -18.98 -6.45
C LEU A 17 -49.05 -19.10 -5.77
N LEU A 18 -48.91 -19.92 -4.71
CA LEU A 18 -47.66 -20.15 -3.99
C LEU A 18 -46.97 -21.50 -4.26
N ALA A 19 -47.50 -22.31 -5.17
CA ALA A 19 -46.96 -23.65 -5.46
C ALA A 19 -46.23 -23.76 -6.82
N GLY A 20 -45.70 -22.67 -7.34
CA GLY A 20 -45.09 -22.63 -8.66
C GLY A 20 -43.70 -21.97 -8.75
N CYS A 21 -42.80 -22.26 -7.81
CA CYS A 21 -41.37 -21.97 -7.97
C CYS A 21 -40.52 -22.84 -7.04
N GLY A 22 -40.35 -24.08 -7.42
CA GLY A 22 -39.53 -25.02 -6.67
C GLY A 22 -38.96 -26.09 -7.59
N ALA A 23 -38.09 -25.68 -8.55
CA ALA A 23 -37.10 -26.53 -9.20
C ALA A 23 -36.25 -25.64 -10.12
N GLY A 24 -35.37 -24.87 -9.56
CA GLY A 24 -34.32 -24.13 -10.27
C GLY A 24 -33.08 -24.22 -9.41
N GLY A 25 -32.08 -24.94 -9.88
CA GLY A 25 -30.85 -25.22 -9.16
C GLY A 25 -30.26 -23.95 -8.56
N SER A 26 -29.74 -24.09 -7.35
CA SER A 26 -28.78 -23.15 -6.76
C SER A 26 -27.53 -23.13 -7.62
N SER A 27 -27.53 -22.35 -8.70
CA SER A 27 -26.30 -21.73 -9.14
C SER A 27 -26.00 -20.67 -8.09
N THR A 28 -25.06 -20.95 -7.23
CA THR A 28 -24.26 -19.91 -6.59
C THR A 28 -23.52 -19.19 -7.72
N ALA A 29 -24.23 -18.30 -8.39
CA ALA A 29 -23.55 -17.23 -9.11
C ALA A 29 -22.87 -16.43 -8.02
N SER A 30 -21.57 -16.57 -7.87
CA SER A 30 -20.71 -15.56 -7.28
C SER A 30 -20.88 -14.32 -8.17
N GLY A 31 -21.85 -13.47 -7.83
CA GLY A 31 -22.06 -12.24 -8.56
C GLY A 31 -20.78 -11.42 -8.41
N GLU A 32 -20.13 -11.10 -9.53
CA GLU A 32 -19.05 -10.14 -9.54
C GLU A 32 -19.54 -8.86 -8.85
N LYS A 33 -18.66 -8.23 -8.04
CA LYS A 33 -19.02 -6.98 -7.38
C LYS A 33 -19.32 -5.92 -8.44
N GLU A 34 -20.45 -5.25 -8.32
CA GLU A 34 -20.81 -4.11 -9.17
C GLU A 34 -19.84 -2.92 -9.01
N LYS A 35 -19.06 -2.91 -7.91
CA LYS A 35 -18.11 -1.86 -7.59
C LYS A 35 -16.87 -2.44 -6.92
N ILE A 36 -15.69 -2.03 -7.42
CA ILE A 36 -14.37 -2.33 -6.85
C ILE A 36 -13.69 -1.02 -6.45
N VAL A 37 -13.14 -0.96 -5.25
CA VAL A 37 -12.42 0.21 -4.74
C VAL A 37 -10.94 -0.13 -4.55
N ILE A 38 -10.07 0.58 -5.27
CA ILE A 38 -8.60 0.39 -5.23
C ILE A 38 -7.97 1.50 -4.38
N GLY A 39 -7.22 1.09 -3.34
CA GLY A 39 -6.49 2.00 -2.46
C GLY A 39 -5.04 2.19 -2.89
N TYR A 40 -4.50 3.43 -2.77
CA TYR A 40 -3.08 3.69 -3.00
C TYR A 40 -2.60 4.98 -2.30
N PHE A 41 -1.32 5.34 -2.44
CA PHE A 41 -0.74 6.56 -1.85
C PHE A 41 -0.11 7.43 -2.94
N PRO A 42 -0.15 8.77 -2.80
CA PRO A 42 0.41 9.68 -3.78
C PRO A 42 1.94 9.77 -3.65
N ASN A 43 2.62 8.68 -4.01
CA ASN A 43 4.08 8.60 -4.10
C ASN A 43 4.49 7.56 -5.15
N ILE A 44 5.75 7.58 -5.57
CA ILE A 44 6.25 6.76 -6.70
C ILE A 44 6.17 5.25 -6.42
N ASN A 45 6.21 4.80 -5.17
CA ASN A 45 6.06 3.37 -4.86
C ASN A 45 4.71 2.79 -5.34
N HIS A 46 3.73 3.66 -5.60
CA HIS A 46 2.37 3.30 -5.98
C HIS A 46 2.03 3.61 -7.45
N VAL A 47 3.02 3.89 -8.29
CA VAL A 47 2.84 4.17 -9.73
C VAL A 47 2.06 3.09 -10.47
N PRO A 48 2.17 1.78 -10.14
CA PRO A 48 1.32 0.78 -10.80
C PRO A 48 -0.18 1.06 -10.67
N ALA A 49 -0.65 1.57 -9.53
CA ALA A 49 -2.07 1.95 -9.38
C ALA A 49 -2.42 3.23 -10.17
N MET A 50 -1.50 4.21 -10.20
CA MET A 50 -1.70 5.45 -10.96
C MET A 50 -1.78 5.19 -12.48
N VAL A 51 -0.89 4.33 -12.98
CA VAL A 51 -0.88 3.92 -14.38
C VAL A 51 -2.11 3.08 -14.71
N ALA A 52 -2.47 2.12 -13.86
CA ALA A 52 -3.68 1.33 -14.08
C ALA A 52 -4.95 2.20 -14.12
N LYS A 53 -5.03 3.23 -13.28
CA LYS A 53 -6.10 4.24 -13.27
C LYS A 53 -6.12 5.05 -14.58
N ASP A 54 -4.98 5.62 -14.99
CA ASP A 54 -4.88 6.47 -16.19
C ASP A 54 -5.18 5.69 -17.48
N LYS A 55 -4.69 4.45 -17.57
CA LYS A 55 -4.89 3.58 -18.74
C LYS A 55 -6.20 2.80 -18.72
N GLY A 56 -6.95 2.84 -17.61
CA GLY A 56 -8.19 2.10 -17.46
C GLY A 56 -7.98 0.58 -17.44
N TYR A 57 -6.85 0.07 -16.92
CA TYR A 57 -6.56 -1.36 -16.96
C TYR A 57 -7.49 -2.17 -16.06
N PHE A 58 -7.91 -1.63 -14.90
CA PHE A 58 -8.89 -2.31 -14.06
C PHE A 58 -10.25 -2.38 -14.76
N GLU A 59 -10.69 -1.31 -15.41
CA GLU A 59 -11.94 -1.25 -16.18
C GLU A 59 -11.91 -2.23 -17.35
N GLN A 60 -10.78 -2.34 -18.05
CA GLN A 60 -10.61 -3.27 -19.18
C GLN A 60 -10.69 -4.74 -18.73
N GLN A 61 -10.06 -5.10 -17.60
CA GLN A 61 -10.04 -6.47 -17.11
C GLN A 61 -11.36 -6.86 -16.41
N LEU A 62 -11.97 -5.95 -15.66
CA LEU A 62 -13.19 -6.22 -14.90
C LEU A 62 -14.46 -6.09 -15.74
N GLY A 63 -14.42 -5.31 -16.85
CA GLY A 63 -15.50 -5.17 -17.81
C GLY A 63 -16.57 -4.13 -17.43
N ASP A 64 -17.49 -3.86 -18.37
CA ASP A 64 -18.46 -2.77 -18.31
C ASP A 64 -19.49 -2.86 -17.15
N GLY A 65 -19.60 -4.03 -16.51
CA GLY A 65 -20.52 -4.25 -15.38
C GLY A 65 -19.97 -3.81 -14.02
N THR A 66 -18.68 -3.44 -13.95
CA THR A 66 -18.00 -3.12 -12.69
C THR A 66 -17.57 -1.66 -12.68
N THR A 67 -17.98 -0.91 -11.67
CA THR A 67 -17.49 0.46 -11.44
C THR A 67 -16.19 0.41 -10.64
N ILE A 68 -15.14 1.09 -11.11
CA ILE A 68 -13.88 1.21 -10.39
C ILE A 68 -13.82 2.57 -9.70
N GLU A 69 -13.55 2.56 -8.40
CA GLU A 69 -13.26 3.76 -7.63
C GLU A 69 -11.84 3.70 -7.07
N TYR A 70 -11.23 4.86 -6.96
CA TYR A 70 -9.86 4.99 -6.42
C TYR A 70 -9.88 5.82 -5.15
N LYS A 71 -9.14 5.37 -4.14
CA LYS A 71 -9.03 6.06 -2.86
C LYS A 71 -7.59 6.24 -2.45
N THR A 72 -7.19 7.48 -2.13
CA THR A 72 -5.85 7.80 -1.65
C THR A 72 -5.79 7.88 -0.14
N PHE A 73 -4.63 7.54 0.43
CA PHE A 73 -4.37 7.52 1.86
C PHE A 73 -3.11 8.33 2.20
N ALA A 74 -3.06 8.82 3.42
CA ALA A 74 -1.91 9.55 3.94
C ALA A 74 -0.87 8.64 4.60
N GLU A 75 -1.32 7.52 5.19
CA GLU A 75 -0.47 6.56 5.91
C GLU A 75 -1.10 5.15 5.94
N GLY A 76 -0.24 4.13 6.25
CA GLY A 76 -0.62 2.72 6.14
C GLY A 76 -1.71 2.25 7.09
N GLY A 77 -1.85 2.86 8.29
CA GLY A 77 -2.85 2.44 9.27
C GLY A 77 -4.28 2.75 8.81
N SER A 78 -4.50 3.94 8.22
CA SER A 78 -5.81 4.29 7.64
C SER A 78 -6.17 3.42 6.44
N PHE A 79 -5.20 3.09 5.58
CA PHE A 79 -5.37 2.14 4.48
C PHE A 79 -5.80 0.76 4.99
N MET A 80 -5.08 0.20 5.97
CA MET A 80 -5.39 -1.11 6.54
C MET A 80 -6.75 -1.13 7.25
N THR A 81 -7.16 -0.01 7.86
CA THR A 81 -8.51 0.15 8.43
C THR A 81 -9.57 0.08 7.32
N ALA A 82 -9.35 0.78 6.21
CA ALA A 82 -10.27 0.78 5.07
C ALA A 82 -10.39 -0.63 4.44
N LEU A 83 -9.29 -1.37 4.30
CA LEU A 83 -9.30 -2.76 3.83
C LEU A 83 -10.08 -3.66 4.78
N LYS A 84 -9.83 -3.57 6.08
CA LYS A 84 -10.50 -4.38 7.12
C LYS A 84 -12.01 -4.12 7.18
N THR A 85 -12.44 -2.89 6.92
CA THR A 85 -13.87 -2.52 6.95
C THR A 85 -14.57 -2.74 5.61
N GLY A 86 -13.84 -3.14 4.56
CA GLY A 86 -14.38 -3.30 3.21
C GLY A 86 -14.66 -1.98 2.50
N GLU A 87 -14.06 -0.87 2.96
CA GLU A 87 -14.13 0.43 2.29
C GLU A 87 -13.26 0.47 1.03
N ILE A 88 -12.20 -0.35 0.99
CA ILE A 88 -11.45 -0.73 -0.20
C ILE A 88 -11.42 -2.26 -0.34
N ASP A 89 -11.34 -2.74 -1.57
CA ASP A 89 -11.33 -4.17 -1.89
C ASP A 89 -9.90 -4.70 -2.09
N ALA A 90 -9.05 -3.89 -2.68
CA ALA A 90 -7.64 -4.18 -2.89
C ALA A 90 -6.85 -2.86 -2.95
N GLY A 91 -5.53 -2.95 -3.01
CA GLY A 91 -4.70 -1.77 -3.24
C GLY A 91 -3.25 -1.98 -2.90
N LEU A 92 -2.47 -0.92 -3.09
CA LEU A 92 -1.05 -0.92 -2.83
C LEU A 92 -0.75 -0.33 -1.45
N VAL A 93 0.09 -1.01 -0.67
CA VAL A 93 0.54 -0.56 0.65
C VAL A 93 1.95 -1.09 0.92
N GLY A 94 2.71 -0.45 1.79
CA GLY A 94 3.98 -0.99 2.23
C GLY A 94 3.83 -2.32 2.99
N PRO A 95 4.80 -3.26 2.90
CA PRO A 95 4.73 -4.53 3.61
C PRO A 95 4.64 -4.37 5.14
N GLY A 96 5.24 -3.33 5.72
CA GLY A 96 5.18 -3.08 7.17
C GLY A 96 3.75 -2.97 7.71
N PRO A 97 2.90 -2.07 7.22
CA PRO A 97 1.50 -2.00 7.62
C PRO A 97 0.72 -3.29 7.39
N ALA A 98 0.93 -3.99 6.26
CA ALA A 98 0.29 -5.27 5.98
C ALA A 98 0.63 -6.31 7.05
N MET A 99 1.92 -6.47 7.37
CA MET A 99 2.39 -7.41 8.38
C MET A 99 1.93 -7.07 9.79
N ASN A 100 1.99 -5.78 10.18
CA ASN A 100 1.54 -5.33 11.50
C ASN A 100 0.05 -5.66 11.72
N ASN A 101 -0.78 -5.47 10.70
CA ASN A 101 -2.20 -5.80 10.80
C ASN A 101 -2.45 -7.32 10.76
N TYR A 102 -1.76 -8.05 9.89
CA TYR A 102 -1.82 -9.51 9.87
C TYR A 102 -1.46 -10.12 11.23
N SER A 103 -0.39 -9.65 11.88
CA SER A 103 0.05 -10.14 13.20
C SER A 103 -0.98 -9.92 14.31
N THR A 104 -1.91 -8.99 14.13
CA THR A 104 -3.03 -8.73 15.05
C THR A 104 -4.34 -9.40 14.63
N GLY A 105 -4.28 -10.31 13.65
CA GLY A 105 -5.41 -11.12 13.19
C GLY A 105 -6.28 -10.45 12.13
N ALA A 106 -5.79 -9.42 11.46
CA ALA A 106 -6.51 -8.86 10.31
C ALA A 106 -6.50 -9.85 9.15
N ASP A 107 -7.63 -9.94 8.45
CA ASP A 107 -7.76 -10.70 7.21
C ASP A 107 -7.13 -9.90 6.06
N VAL A 108 -5.86 -10.18 5.80
CA VAL A 108 -5.09 -9.55 4.71
C VAL A 108 -4.16 -10.57 4.05
N LYS A 109 -4.04 -10.47 2.74
CA LYS A 109 -3.13 -11.25 1.89
C LYS A 109 -2.32 -10.33 1.00
N ILE A 110 -1.03 -10.58 0.87
CA ILE A 110 -0.16 -10.01 -0.16
C ILE A 110 -0.31 -10.89 -1.39
N ILE A 111 -0.74 -10.33 -2.50
CA ILE A 111 -1.05 -11.07 -3.74
C ILE A 111 -0.11 -10.71 -4.90
N ALA A 112 0.64 -9.61 -4.80
CA ALA A 112 1.70 -9.23 -5.74
C ALA A 112 2.66 -8.23 -5.11
N GLY A 113 3.86 -8.08 -5.68
CA GLY A 113 4.72 -6.92 -5.53
C GLY A 113 4.22 -5.74 -6.33
N ALA A 114 4.80 -4.55 -6.13
CA ALA A 114 4.51 -3.38 -6.96
C ALA A 114 5.77 -2.55 -7.26
N SER A 115 6.62 -2.32 -6.27
CA SER A 115 7.86 -1.58 -6.41
C SER A 115 8.93 -2.07 -5.44
N THR A 116 10.19 -1.73 -5.73
CA THR A 116 11.37 -1.94 -4.86
C THR A 116 12.14 -0.64 -4.74
N GLY A 117 12.94 -0.45 -3.70
CA GLY A 117 13.72 0.77 -3.49
C GLY A 117 12.89 1.96 -2.99
N GLY A 118 13.32 3.16 -3.33
CA GLY A 118 12.59 4.42 -3.09
C GLY A 118 12.56 4.94 -1.65
N THR A 119 13.25 4.29 -0.70
CA THR A 119 13.43 4.83 0.66
C THR A 119 14.77 5.57 0.73
N VAL A 120 14.75 6.85 1.07
CA VAL A 120 15.96 7.68 1.18
C VAL A 120 15.98 8.38 2.54
N VAL A 121 17.15 8.43 3.16
CA VAL A 121 17.36 9.12 4.44
C VAL A 121 18.14 10.41 4.20
N LEU A 122 17.55 11.53 4.58
CA LEU A 122 18.09 12.85 4.35
C LEU A 122 18.31 13.60 5.67
N ALA A 123 19.48 14.22 5.82
CA ALA A 123 19.76 15.12 6.91
C ALA A 123 19.42 16.58 6.52
N ARG A 124 18.77 17.29 7.42
CA ARG A 124 18.48 18.72 7.26
C ARG A 124 19.77 19.51 7.05
N LYS A 125 19.73 20.48 6.15
CA LYS A 125 20.87 21.38 5.90
C LYS A 125 21.47 21.90 7.21
N GLY A 126 22.77 21.65 7.37
CA GLY A 126 23.56 22.05 8.55
C GLY A 126 23.51 21.04 9.71
N VAL A 127 22.77 19.94 9.59
CA VAL A 127 22.90 18.78 10.47
C VAL A 127 24.00 17.89 9.91
N LYS A 128 25.08 17.70 10.67
CA LYS A 128 26.18 16.84 10.26
C LYS A 128 25.91 15.40 10.66
N ILE A 129 26.09 14.51 9.70
CA ILE A 129 26.08 13.05 9.87
C ILE A 129 27.33 12.56 9.14
N ASP A 130 28.45 12.52 9.86
CA ASP A 130 29.73 12.05 9.34
C ASP A 130 29.95 10.55 9.65
N SER A 131 29.22 10.05 10.65
CA SER A 131 29.21 8.65 11.07
C SER A 131 27.82 8.23 11.58
N VAL A 132 27.65 6.93 11.79
CA VAL A 132 26.37 6.37 12.25
C VAL A 132 26.00 6.84 13.67
N GLU A 133 26.99 7.08 14.53
CA GLU A 133 26.82 7.58 15.90
C GLU A 133 26.17 8.98 15.94
N ASP A 134 26.30 9.75 14.86
CA ASP A 134 25.74 11.10 14.77
C ASP A 134 24.21 11.11 14.70
N PHE A 135 23.57 9.97 14.39
CA PHE A 135 22.12 9.84 14.47
C PHE A 135 21.59 9.84 15.92
N ALA A 136 22.43 9.52 16.91
CA ALA A 136 22.03 9.50 18.32
C ALA A 136 21.46 10.87 18.75
N GLY A 137 20.29 10.85 19.38
CA GLY A 137 19.61 12.06 19.87
C GLY A 137 18.93 12.92 18.79
N LYS A 138 19.04 12.59 17.50
CA LYS A 138 18.36 13.33 16.43
C LYS A 138 16.85 13.07 16.45
N THR A 139 16.12 14.06 15.92
CA THR A 139 14.69 13.92 15.65
C THR A 139 14.51 13.47 14.21
N PHE A 140 13.87 12.33 13.99
CA PHE A 140 13.57 11.82 12.66
C PHE A 140 12.06 11.74 12.41
N ILE A 141 11.68 11.74 11.12
CA ILE A 141 10.29 11.65 10.70
C ILE A 141 10.11 10.52 9.66
N THR A 142 9.02 9.76 9.83
CA THR A 142 8.56 8.73 8.87
C THR A 142 7.04 8.89 8.61
N PRO A 143 6.48 8.22 7.59
CA PRO A 143 5.03 8.25 7.36
C PRO A 143 4.19 7.74 8.53
N GLY A 144 4.69 6.78 9.30
CA GLY A 144 3.98 6.20 10.44
C GLY A 144 4.84 5.23 11.23
N VAL A 145 4.53 5.03 12.50
CA VAL A 145 5.22 4.06 13.37
C VAL A 145 5.04 2.64 12.81
N GLY A 146 6.17 1.94 12.62
CA GLY A 146 6.16 0.58 12.07
C GLY A 146 5.79 0.50 10.58
N CYS A 147 5.80 1.62 9.86
CA CYS A 147 5.73 1.59 8.40
C CYS A 147 7.03 1.04 7.81
N THR A 148 7.02 0.70 6.53
CA THR A 148 8.19 0.11 5.85
C THR A 148 9.44 0.96 6.03
N HIS A 149 9.35 2.26 5.78
CA HIS A 149 10.47 3.21 5.91
C HIS A 149 11.01 3.31 7.35
N ASP A 150 10.12 3.28 8.35
CA ASP A 150 10.49 3.31 9.75
C ASP A 150 11.30 2.08 10.16
N VAL A 151 10.81 0.90 9.81
CA VAL A 151 11.50 -0.37 10.09
C VAL A 151 12.83 -0.44 9.36
N GLN A 152 12.91 -0.05 8.08
CA GLN A 152 14.15 -0.04 7.31
C GLN A 152 15.22 0.85 7.98
N TYR A 153 14.83 2.05 8.37
CA TYR A 153 15.73 3.01 9.02
C TYR A 153 16.15 2.56 10.41
N GLU A 154 15.20 2.17 11.28
CA GLU A 154 15.54 1.72 12.63
C GLU A 154 16.36 0.41 12.60
N THR A 155 16.15 -0.49 11.62
CA THR A 155 16.98 -1.70 11.43
C THR A 155 18.42 -1.35 11.07
N TYR A 156 18.61 -0.39 10.17
CA TYR A 156 19.95 0.08 9.78
C TYR A 156 20.76 0.60 10.97
N LEU A 157 20.10 1.37 11.85
CA LEU A 157 20.76 1.97 13.01
C LEU A 157 20.87 1.02 14.21
N GLU A 158 19.95 0.09 14.37
CA GLU A 158 19.96 -0.91 15.45
C GLU A 158 21.18 -1.82 15.36
N ALA A 159 21.63 -2.16 14.15
CA ALA A 159 22.86 -2.92 13.92
C ALA A 159 24.11 -2.25 14.55
N GLU A 160 24.10 -0.93 14.73
CA GLU A 160 25.15 -0.13 15.38
C GLU A 160 24.77 0.30 16.81
N GLY A 161 23.69 -0.28 17.37
CA GLY A 161 23.23 -0.03 18.75
C GLY A 161 22.51 1.30 18.93
N ILE A 162 22.11 1.98 17.85
CA ILE A 162 21.37 3.24 17.91
C ILE A 162 19.88 2.97 17.70
N THR A 163 19.06 3.37 18.67
CA THR A 163 17.63 3.07 18.70
C THR A 163 16.79 4.29 19.02
N SER A 164 15.51 4.22 18.72
CA SER A 164 14.54 5.26 19.06
C SER A 164 14.11 5.21 20.54
N GLN A 165 13.58 6.34 21.01
CA GLN A 165 13.03 6.44 22.37
C GLN A 165 11.92 5.42 22.65
N ARG A 166 11.24 4.95 21.63
CA ARG A 166 10.18 3.92 21.71
C ARG A 166 10.69 2.62 22.35
N ILE A 167 11.96 2.27 22.12
CA ILE A 167 12.58 1.04 22.63
C ILE A 167 13.77 1.31 23.57
N GLY A 168 13.84 2.52 24.12
CA GLY A 168 14.81 2.89 25.16
C GLY A 168 16.06 3.61 24.68
N GLY A 169 16.16 3.95 23.40
CA GLY A 169 17.24 4.72 22.81
C GLY A 169 17.08 6.23 22.93
N THR A 170 17.76 6.97 22.08
CA THR A 170 17.87 8.43 22.18
C THR A 170 17.17 9.17 21.03
N MET A 171 16.96 8.53 19.87
CA MET A 171 16.34 9.18 18.71
C MET A 171 14.86 9.47 18.97
N LYS A 172 14.42 10.67 18.61
CA LYS A 172 13.02 11.07 18.73
C LYS A 172 12.28 10.86 17.43
N HIS A 173 11.29 9.98 17.43
CA HIS A 173 10.46 9.70 16.26
C HIS A 173 9.25 10.65 16.18
N LEU A 174 9.04 11.24 15.01
CA LEU A 174 7.85 11.96 14.61
C LEU A 174 7.21 11.28 13.39
N THR A 175 5.93 11.45 13.22
CA THR A 175 5.20 10.96 12.04
C THR A 175 4.51 12.09 11.31
N GLY A 176 4.32 11.94 9.99
CA GLY A 176 3.64 12.95 9.18
C GLY A 176 3.50 12.53 7.72
N GLN A 177 2.79 13.35 6.96
CA GLN A 177 2.63 13.14 5.52
C GLN A 177 3.93 13.50 4.79
N PRO A 178 4.50 12.61 3.94
CA PRO A 178 5.77 12.85 3.25
C PRO A 178 5.81 14.16 2.44
N ALA A 179 4.70 14.54 1.82
CA ALA A 179 4.54 15.80 1.10
C ALA A 179 4.82 17.07 1.97
N GLN A 180 4.82 16.94 3.30
CA GLN A 180 5.05 18.05 4.23
C GLN A 180 6.48 18.07 4.79
N TYR A 181 7.32 17.06 4.50
CA TYR A 181 8.63 16.93 5.13
C TYR A 181 9.58 18.08 4.79
N ALA A 182 9.58 18.57 3.55
CA ALA A 182 10.38 19.73 3.15
C ALA A 182 10.09 20.95 4.05
N ALA A 183 8.83 21.22 4.33
CA ALA A 183 8.43 22.32 5.22
C ALA A 183 8.87 22.08 6.68
N MET A 184 8.78 20.85 7.17
CA MET A 184 9.21 20.51 8.53
C MET A 184 10.72 20.62 8.72
N LEU A 185 11.51 20.21 7.72
CA LEU A 185 12.97 20.37 7.69
C LEU A 185 13.34 21.86 7.64
N LYS A 186 12.74 22.65 6.74
CA LYS A 186 12.96 24.12 6.67
C LYS A 186 12.66 24.81 8.00
N ALA A 187 11.62 24.37 8.70
CA ALA A 187 11.23 24.90 10.02
C ALA A 187 12.11 24.41 11.18
N GLY A 188 13.09 23.52 10.94
CA GLY A 188 13.94 22.95 11.96
C GLY A 188 13.22 22.04 12.97
N LYS A 189 12.05 21.54 12.64
CA LYS A 189 11.25 20.65 13.51
C LYS A 189 11.78 19.22 13.53
N VAL A 190 12.46 18.80 12.47
CA VAL A 190 13.10 17.49 12.31
C VAL A 190 14.52 17.68 11.81
N ASP A 191 15.40 16.76 12.18
CA ASP A 191 16.80 16.71 11.75
C ASP A 191 16.97 15.75 10.57
N ILE A 192 16.26 14.63 10.58
CA ILE A 192 16.36 13.54 9.62
C ILE A 192 14.97 13.24 9.02
N ALA A 193 14.90 13.16 7.71
CA ALA A 193 13.70 12.67 7.01
C ALA A 193 13.97 11.29 6.42
N VAL A 194 13.15 10.31 6.74
CA VAL A 194 13.12 9.00 6.08
C VAL A 194 11.94 9.02 5.13
N ALA A 195 12.24 9.32 3.89
CA ALA A 195 11.22 9.72 2.92
C ALA A 195 11.08 8.71 1.77
N PRO A 196 9.84 8.39 1.36
CA PRO A 196 9.59 7.74 0.07
C PRO A 196 9.84 8.73 -1.08
N GLU A 197 10.24 8.19 -2.23
CA GLU A 197 10.23 8.97 -3.47
C GLU A 197 8.77 9.27 -3.95
N PRO A 198 8.51 10.43 -4.57
CA PRO A 198 9.43 11.48 -4.99
C PRO A 198 9.74 12.52 -3.91
N TRP A 199 9.21 12.33 -2.71
CA TRP A 199 9.33 13.33 -1.64
C TRP A 199 10.76 13.52 -1.16
N ALA A 200 11.61 12.48 -1.27
CA ALA A 200 13.05 12.61 -1.01
C ALA A 200 13.69 13.57 -2.01
N ALA A 201 13.48 13.39 -3.30
CA ALA A 201 13.99 14.29 -4.34
C ALA A 201 13.45 15.73 -4.20
N VAL A 202 12.17 15.91 -3.82
CA VAL A 202 11.60 17.23 -3.47
C VAL A 202 12.36 17.86 -2.31
N ILE A 203 12.64 17.10 -1.25
CA ILE A 203 13.37 17.59 -0.08
C ILE A 203 14.78 18.05 -0.48
N GLU A 204 15.52 17.26 -1.24
CA GLU A 204 16.86 17.63 -1.73
C GLU A 204 16.81 18.96 -2.48
N LYS A 205 15.93 19.06 -3.47
CA LYS A 205 15.80 20.24 -4.33
C LYS A 205 15.36 21.49 -3.56
N GLU A 206 14.35 21.37 -2.71
CA GLU A 206 13.74 22.51 -2.05
C GLU A 206 14.50 23.02 -0.81
N THR A 207 15.22 22.11 -0.11
CA THR A 207 15.76 22.44 1.22
C THR A 207 17.28 22.44 1.26
N GLY A 208 17.93 21.82 0.26
CA GLY A 208 19.36 21.55 0.29
C GLY A 208 19.75 20.57 1.41
N ALA A 209 18.83 19.69 1.79
CA ALA A 209 19.13 18.54 2.64
C ALA A 209 20.04 17.57 1.90
N GLU A 210 20.89 16.86 2.65
CA GLU A 210 21.86 15.93 2.09
C GLU A 210 21.39 14.49 2.29
N VAL A 211 21.52 13.64 1.28
CA VAL A 211 21.30 12.20 1.42
C VAL A 211 22.42 11.63 2.29
N VAL A 212 22.04 11.00 3.40
CA VAL A 212 22.97 10.41 4.38
C VAL A 212 22.91 8.88 4.41
N ILE A 213 21.81 8.28 3.91
CA ILE A 213 21.71 6.85 3.62
C ILE A 213 20.89 6.74 2.33
N GLY A 214 21.51 6.17 1.30
CA GLY A 214 20.88 5.94 -0.01
C GLY A 214 19.83 4.82 0.03
N TRP A 215 18.99 4.80 -0.99
CA TRP A 215 17.93 3.78 -1.12
C TRP A 215 18.48 2.33 -1.15
N ASN A 216 19.67 2.14 -1.69
CA ASN A 216 20.36 0.84 -1.78
C ASN A 216 21.22 0.52 -0.56
N GLU A 217 21.43 1.48 0.35
CA GLU A 217 22.20 1.31 1.59
C GLU A 217 21.31 1.04 2.79
N VAL A 218 20.09 1.59 2.79
CA VAL A 218 19.13 1.35 3.87
C VAL A 218 18.78 -0.14 3.95
N SER A 219 18.54 -0.65 5.17
CA SER A 219 18.22 -2.07 5.35
C SER A 219 17.07 -2.52 4.45
N PHE A 220 17.28 -3.62 3.74
CA PHE A 220 16.32 -4.20 2.77
C PHE A 220 16.01 -3.31 1.55
N GLY A 221 16.76 -2.23 1.31
CA GLY A 221 16.45 -1.25 0.26
C GLY A 221 16.34 -1.84 -1.15
N GLU A 222 17.19 -2.82 -1.49
CA GLU A 222 17.18 -3.46 -2.80
C GLU A 222 16.25 -4.68 -2.89
N THR A 223 16.01 -5.37 -1.79
CA THR A 223 15.38 -6.72 -1.79
C THR A 223 13.91 -6.70 -1.38
N LEU A 224 13.55 -5.83 -0.42
CA LEU A 224 12.18 -5.76 0.06
C LEU A 224 11.29 -5.03 -0.96
N PRO A 225 10.10 -5.54 -1.27
CA PRO A 225 9.10 -4.71 -1.93
C PRO A 225 8.82 -3.44 -1.14
N ALA A 226 8.97 -2.27 -1.76
CA ALA A 226 8.63 -0.99 -1.13
C ALA A 226 7.12 -0.83 -0.99
N SER A 227 6.37 -1.39 -1.96
CA SER A 227 4.93 -1.58 -1.87
C SER A 227 4.51 -2.93 -2.45
N VAL A 228 3.39 -3.44 -1.94
CA VAL A 228 2.77 -4.71 -2.32
C VAL A 228 1.29 -4.51 -2.60
N MET A 229 0.74 -5.30 -3.51
CA MET A 229 -0.70 -5.40 -3.72
C MET A 229 -1.29 -6.31 -2.64
N VAL A 230 -2.32 -5.81 -1.97
CA VAL A 230 -3.03 -6.55 -0.93
C VAL A 230 -4.53 -6.61 -1.19
N THR A 231 -5.15 -7.68 -0.70
CA THR A 231 -6.60 -7.84 -0.59
C THR A 231 -6.94 -8.64 0.66
N SER A 232 -8.23 -8.91 0.94
CA SER A 232 -8.63 -9.78 2.04
C SER A 232 -8.68 -11.25 1.61
N GLY A 233 -8.45 -12.19 2.55
CA GLY A 233 -8.67 -13.61 2.31
C GLY A 233 -10.13 -13.90 1.94
N LYS A 234 -11.07 -13.16 2.53
CA LYS A 234 -12.50 -13.22 2.17
C LYS A 234 -12.72 -12.90 0.68
N MET A 235 -12.07 -11.85 0.15
CA MET A 235 -12.18 -11.49 -1.26
C MET A 235 -11.65 -12.61 -2.17
N ILE A 236 -10.54 -13.25 -1.77
CA ILE A 236 -9.96 -14.40 -2.49
C ILE A 236 -10.95 -15.58 -2.51
N GLU A 237 -11.57 -15.89 -1.38
CA GLU A 237 -12.51 -17.02 -1.26
C GLU A 237 -13.83 -16.78 -2.01
N GLU A 238 -14.39 -15.58 -1.90
CA GLU A 238 -15.71 -15.25 -2.45
C GLU A 238 -15.65 -14.84 -3.93
N GLN A 239 -14.54 -14.23 -4.38
CA GLN A 239 -14.39 -13.64 -5.72
C GLN A 239 -13.02 -13.87 -6.36
N PRO A 240 -12.54 -15.11 -6.47
CA PRO A 240 -11.21 -15.40 -6.99
C PRO A 240 -10.99 -14.92 -8.43
N GLU A 241 -12.03 -14.94 -9.26
CA GLU A 241 -11.95 -14.43 -10.65
C GLU A 241 -11.75 -12.91 -10.68
N THR A 242 -12.42 -12.16 -9.78
CA THR A 242 -12.20 -10.72 -9.64
C THR A 242 -10.79 -10.41 -9.16
N VAL A 243 -10.25 -11.19 -8.21
CA VAL A 243 -8.87 -11.05 -7.74
C VAL A 243 -7.87 -11.31 -8.87
N GLN A 244 -8.09 -12.34 -9.71
CA GLN A 244 -7.25 -12.61 -10.88
C GLN A 244 -7.25 -11.41 -11.85
N LYS A 245 -8.42 -10.87 -12.17
CA LYS A 245 -8.55 -9.70 -13.05
C LYS A 245 -7.84 -8.45 -12.48
N ILE A 246 -7.89 -8.24 -11.15
CA ILE A 246 -7.13 -7.17 -10.48
C ILE A 246 -5.63 -7.38 -10.65
N ILE A 247 -5.14 -8.60 -10.48
CA ILE A 247 -3.72 -8.94 -10.69
C ILE A 247 -3.31 -8.75 -12.14
N ASP A 248 -4.13 -9.16 -13.10
CA ASP A 248 -3.83 -9.00 -14.53
C ASP A 248 -3.72 -7.51 -14.91
N ALA A 249 -4.65 -6.67 -14.43
CA ALA A 249 -4.58 -5.21 -14.59
C ALA A 249 -3.30 -4.62 -13.98
N HIS A 250 -2.91 -5.12 -12.80
CA HIS A 250 -1.68 -4.70 -12.13
C HIS A 250 -0.43 -5.13 -12.90
N LYS A 251 -0.38 -6.35 -13.43
CA LYS A 251 0.72 -6.85 -14.29
C LYS A 251 0.85 -6.00 -15.56
N ASP A 252 -0.28 -5.64 -16.19
CA ASP A 252 -0.31 -4.76 -17.37
C ASP A 252 0.27 -3.37 -17.03
N ALA A 253 -0.08 -2.81 -15.86
CA ALA A 253 0.47 -1.53 -15.41
C ALA A 253 1.98 -1.60 -15.16
N VAL A 254 2.47 -2.62 -14.46
CA VAL A 254 3.92 -2.83 -14.23
C VAL A 254 4.68 -2.99 -15.55
N LYS A 255 4.13 -3.76 -16.48
CA LYS A 255 4.69 -3.92 -17.82
C LYS A 255 4.77 -2.58 -18.55
N PHE A 256 3.66 -1.81 -18.57
CA PHE A 256 3.62 -0.51 -19.20
C PHE A 256 4.68 0.45 -18.66
N ILE A 257 4.85 0.51 -17.32
CA ILE A 257 5.84 1.36 -16.66
C ILE A 257 7.26 1.05 -17.14
N ASN A 258 7.60 -0.24 -17.20
CA ASN A 258 8.93 -0.69 -17.59
C ASN A 258 9.21 -0.46 -19.10
N GLU A 259 8.19 -0.56 -19.95
CA GLU A 259 8.29 -0.33 -21.40
C GLU A 259 8.19 1.15 -21.77
N ASN A 260 7.50 1.98 -20.97
CA ASN A 260 7.18 3.39 -21.29
C ASN A 260 7.49 4.33 -20.09
N PRO A 261 8.73 4.36 -19.57
CA PRO A 261 9.03 5.08 -18.33
C PRO A 261 8.75 6.59 -18.41
N ALA A 262 8.98 7.22 -19.55
CA ALA A 262 8.72 8.66 -19.71
C ALA A 262 7.22 9.00 -19.63
N GLU A 263 6.35 8.15 -20.18
CA GLU A 263 4.90 8.34 -20.09
C GLU A 263 4.39 8.02 -18.67
N ALA A 264 4.91 6.98 -18.05
CA ALA A 264 4.60 6.65 -16.65
C ALA A 264 5.00 7.77 -15.67
N GLN A 265 6.13 8.45 -15.91
CA GLN A 265 6.53 9.64 -15.14
C GLN A 265 5.52 10.79 -15.31
N ALA A 266 5.06 11.04 -16.54
CA ALA A 266 4.06 12.08 -16.80
C ALA A 266 2.72 11.77 -16.12
N ILE A 267 2.26 10.52 -16.15
CA ILE A 267 1.06 10.06 -15.43
C ILE A 267 1.23 10.28 -13.94
N THR A 268 2.40 9.93 -13.39
CA THR A 268 2.71 10.10 -11.97
C THR A 268 2.64 11.58 -11.53
N ILE A 269 3.22 12.49 -12.32
CA ILE A 269 3.16 13.95 -12.06
C ILE A 269 1.70 14.42 -12.01
N ASN A 270 0.89 13.99 -12.96
CA ASN A 270 -0.51 14.38 -13.06
C ASN A 270 -1.32 13.84 -11.87
N ASP A 271 -1.18 12.55 -11.54
CA ASP A 271 -1.93 11.93 -10.44
C ASP A 271 -1.55 12.54 -9.07
N ILE A 272 -0.27 12.78 -8.81
CA ILE A 272 0.20 13.43 -7.57
C ILE A 272 -0.34 14.87 -7.49
N LYS A 273 -0.37 15.61 -8.61
CA LYS A 273 -0.95 16.94 -8.64
C LYS A 273 -2.46 16.93 -8.33
N GLU A 274 -3.20 15.98 -8.92
CA GLU A 274 -4.64 15.81 -8.67
C GLU A 274 -4.93 15.47 -7.21
N THR A 275 -4.14 14.58 -6.62
CA THR A 275 -4.41 14.01 -5.29
C THR A 275 -3.86 14.84 -4.13
N THR A 276 -2.78 15.61 -4.34
CA THR A 276 -2.11 16.38 -3.30
C THR A 276 -2.17 17.89 -3.51
N GLY A 277 -2.48 18.34 -4.73
CA GLY A 277 -2.36 19.74 -5.14
C GLY A 277 -0.91 20.19 -5.38
N GLN A 278 0.10 19.31 -5.23
CA GLN A 278 1.50 19.64 -5.45
C GLN A 278 1.92 19.32 -6.88
N GLU A 279 2.54 20.29 -7.55
CA GLU A 279 3.08 20.13 -8.88
C GLU A 279 4.57 19.74 -8.78
N LEU A 280 4.90 18.53 -9.23
CA LEU A 280 6.27 18.04 -9.25
C LEU A 280 6.97 18.49 -10.53
N GLU A 281 8.20 18.97 -10.40
CA GLU A 281 9.03 19.24 -11.56
C GLU A 281 9.56 17.92 -12.15
N LYS A 282 9.71 17.91 -13.48
CA LYS A 282 10.10 16.68 -14.21
C LYS A 282 11.44 16.11 -13.76
N ASP A 283 12.44 16.97 -13.52
CA ASP A 283 13.76 16.56 -13.05
C ASP A 283 13.75 15.92 -11.64
N VAL A 284 12.81 16.33 -10.77
CA VAL A 284 12.58 15.70 -9.47
C VAL A 284 12.07 14.27 -9.67
N VAL A 285 11.13 14.07 -10.57
CA VAL A 285 10.58 12.74 -10.86
C VAL A 285 11.60 11.86 -11.56
N GLU A 286 12.40 12.41 -12.49
CA GLU A 286 13.50 11.69 -13.13
C GLU A 286 14.53 11.20 -12.10
N LEU A 287 14.96 12.05 -11.17
CA LEU A 287 15.86 11.67 -10.07
C LEU A 287 15.26 10.56 -9.19
N ALA A 288 14.00 10.73 -8.81
CA ALA A 288 13.29 9.74 -8.00
C ALA A 288 13.15 8.38 -8.70
N TRP A 289 12.98 8.40 -10.04
CA TRP A 289 12.86 7.18 -10.84
C TRP A 289 14.13 6.34 -10.89
N GLU A 290 15.30 6.96 -10.78
CA GLU A 290 16.58 6.26 -10.70
C GLU A 290 16.75 5.43 -9.42
N ARG A 291 15.91 5.69 -8.41
CA ARG A 291 15.99 5.09 -7.07
C ARG A 291 14.93 4.04 -6.81
N ILE A 292 14.16 3.66 -7.83
CA ILE A 292 13.02 2.75 -7.69
C ILE A 292 12.95 1.76 -8.85
N GLY A 293 12.51 0.55 -8.55
CA GLY A 293 12.16 -0.47 -9.54
C GLY A 293 10.69 -0.84 -9.45
N PHE A 294 10.14 -1.38 -10.54
CA PHE A 294 8.74 -1.84 -10.58
C PHE A 294 8.69 -3.31 -10.95
N THR A 295 8.00 -4.08 -10.13
CA THR A 295 7.84 -5.54 -10.31
C THR A 295 6.55 -6.01 -9.67
N HIS A 296 5.92 -7.02 -10.25
CA HIS A 296 4.80 -7.72 -9.62
C HIS A 296 5.23 -8.94 -8.80
N GLU A 297 6.51 -9.31 -8.87
CA GLU A 297 7.06 -10.43 -8.10
C GLU A 297 7.15 -10.08 -6.60
N VAL A 298 7.02 -11.09 -5.75
CA VAL A 298 7.15 -10.98 -4.28
C VAL A 298 8.29 -11.86 -3.81
N ASP A 299 9.29 -11.27 -3.17
CA ASP A 299 10.32 -12.00 -2.45
C ASP A 299 9.81 -12.36 -1.03
N ALA A 300 9.35 -13.58 -0.86
CA ALA A 300 8.85 -14.08 0.41
C ALA A 300 9.94 -14.12 1.51
N GLN A 301 11.21 -14.34 1.14
CA GLN A 301 12.29 -14.34 2.10
C GLN A 301 12.58 -12.93 2.59
N ALA A 302 12.60 -11.93 1.70
CA ALA A 302 12.76 -10.54 2.09
C ALA A 302 11.64 -10.06 3.03
N ILE A 303 10.40 -10.49 2.79
CA ILE A 303 9.26 -10.23 3.69
C ILE A 303 9.50 -10.86 5.07
N GLN A 304 10.00 -12.12 5.12
CA GLN A 304 10.30 -12.79 6.40
C GLN A 304 11.44 -12.10 7.16
N ASP A 305 12.53 -11.75 6.49
CA ASP A 305 13.70 -11.08 7.11
C ASP A 305 13.32 -9.71 7.67
N PHE A 306 12.52 -8.95 6.93
CA PHE A 306 11.96 -7.67 7.39
C PHE A 306 11.04 -7.86 8.60
N SER A 307 10.27 -8.93 8.64
CA SER A 307 9.44 -9.30 9.78
C SER A 307 10.27 -9.58 11.03
N ASP A 308 11.36 -10.31 10.87
CA ASP A 308 12.27 -10.65 11.96
C ASP A 308 12.89 -9.39 12.58
N SER A 309 13.28 -8.43 11.75
CA SER A 309 13.73 -7.11 12.18
C SER A 309 12.61 -6.31 12.87
N SER A 310 11.40 -6.32 12.31
CA SER A 310 10.22 -5.67 12.92
C SER A 310 9.93 -6.21 14.32
N TYR A 311 10.11 -7.53 14.53
CA TYR A 311 9.99 -8.15 15.85
C TYR A 311 11.13 -7.73 16.79
N THR A 312 12.38 -7.75 16.34
CA THR A 312 13.55 -7.30 17.12
C THR A 312 13.37 -5.86 17.58
N LEU A 313 12.91 -4.99 16.71
CA LEU A 313 12.61 -3.59 16.98
C LEU A 313 11.30 -3.37 17.77
N LYS A 314 10.61 -4.43 18.16
CA LYS A 314 9.35 -4.38 18.95
C LYS A 314 8.20 -3.64 18.24
N PHE A 315 8.20 -3.62 16.91
CA PHE A 315 7.02 -3.23 16.14
C PHE A 315 5.98 -4.36 16.13
N LEU A 316 6.44 -5.62 16.15
CA LEU A 316 5.61 -6.81 16.30
C LEU A 316 5.72 -7.35 17.74
N LYS A 317 4.60 -7.82 18.30
CA LYS A 317 4.57 -8.44 19.63
C LYS A 317 5.08 -9.86 19.62
N ASP A 318 4.75 -10.59 18.57
CA ASP A 318 5.11 -11.98 18.36
C ASP A 318 5.90 -12.08 17.05
N LYS A 319 6.65 -13.15 16.88
CA LYS A 319 7.37 -13.48 15.64
C LYS A 319 6.49 -14.44 14.82
N PRO A 320 5.59 -13.94 13.97
CA PRO A 320 4.68 -14.78 13.21
C PRO A 320 5.38 -15.44 12.02
N ASP A 321 4.83 -16.57 11.60
CA ASP A 321 5.13 -17.13 10.28
C ASP A 321 4.29 -16.41 9.23
N PHE A 322 4.95 -15.66 8.35
CA PHE A 322 4.29 -14.89 7.29
C PHE A 322 4.01 -15.68 6.01
N LYS A 323 4.32 -16.98 5.96
CA LYS A 323 4.03 -17.84 4.79
C LYS A 323 2.56 -17.77 4.38
N THR A 324 1.65 -17.64 5.35
CA THR A 324 0.22 -17.55 5.06
C THR A 324 -0.27 -16.13 4.79
N LEU A 325 0.58 -15.11 4.97
CA LEU A 325 0.28 -13.74 4.54
C LEU A 325 0.40 -13.60 3.01
N ILE A 326 1.33 -14.34 2.40
CA ILE A 326 1.59 -14.24 0.96
C ILE A 326 0.76 -15.30 0.23
N ASP A 327 0.03 -14.88 -0.79
CA ASP A 327 -0.65 -15.73 -1.75
C ASP A 327 -0.30 -15.30 -3.18
N ASP A 328 0.77 -15.89 -3.71
CA ASP A 328 1.27 -15.64 -5.06
C ASP A 328 0.65 -16.55 -6.13
N SER A 329 -0.38 -17.30 -5.78
CA SER A 329 -1.01 -18.27 -6.70
C SER A 329 -1.57 -17.62 -7.96
N PHE A 330 -2.07 -16.39 -7.85
CA PHE A 330 -2.60 -15.60 -8.96
C PHE A 330 -1.54 -15.06 -9.92
N LEU A 331 -0.26 -15.03 -9.52
CA LEU A 331 0.84 -14.59 -10.38
C LEU A 331 1.29 -15.68 -11.38
N LYS A 332 0.96 -16.93 -11.11
CA LYS A 332 1.43 -18.12 -11.87
C LYS A 332 0.52 -18.51 -13.03
N ASN A 333 -0.59 -17.80 -13.19
CA ASN A 333 -1.59 -18.04 -14.22
C ASN A 333 -1.34 -17.21 -15.49
#